data_9857b894313c766b0917fe45d32eff0f
#
_entry.id   9857b894313c766b0917fe45d32eff0f
#
_cell.length_a   1.000
_cell.length_b   1.000
_cell.length_c   1.000
_cell.angle_alpha   90.00
_cell.angle_beta   90.00
_cell.angle_gamma   90.00
#
_symmetry.space_group_name_H-M   'P 1'
#
loop_
_entity.id
_entity.type
_entity.pdbx_description
1 polymer ?
#
loop_
_entity_poly.entity_id
_entity_poly.type
_entity_poly.pdbx_seq_one_letter_code
_entity_poly.pdbx_strand_id
1 'polypeptide(L)' 'MDKRLTFRYDKVGDILYIDVCPVYAAQESEEIGDEIIARLNPESGEIENLEILFFSKRWGEQFPLELPIDAALRLVG' A
#
# COMPACT_ATOMS: atom_id res chain seq x y z
N MET A 1 -17.61 -5.28 -10.57
CA MET A 1 -17.12 -4.13 -9.82
C MET A 1 -15.65 -3.89 -10.13
N ASP A 2 -15.33 -2.72 -10.59
CA ASP A 2 -13.94 -2.43 -10.99
C ASP A 2 -13.07 -2.22 -9.77
N LYS A 3 -12.02 -3.02 -9.70
CA LYS A 3 -10.99 -2.83 -8.68
C LYS A 3 -9.86 -2.06 -9.33
N ARG A 4 -9.73 -0.81 -8.96
CA ARG A 4 -8.69 0.05 -9.49
C ARG A 4 -7.66 0.33 -8.44
N LEU A 5 -6.41 0.30 -8.84
CA LEU A 5 -5.32 0.64 -7.96
C LEU A 5 -5.18 2.17 -7.94
N THR A 6 -5.25 2.74 -6.77
CA THR A 6 -5.19 4.19 -6.59
C THR A 6 -3.96 4.57 -5.78
N PHE A 7 -3.20 5.54 -6.27
CA PHE A 7 -2.04 6.07 -5.57
C PHE A 7 -2.38 7.46 -5.06
N ARG A 8 -2.14 7.69 -3.78
CA ARG A 8 -2.33 8.99 -3.13
C ARG A 8 -1.08 9.35 -2.38
N TYR A 9 -0.69 10.61 -2.42
CA TYR A 9 0.45 11.08 -1.65
C TYR A 9 0.04 12.19 -0.69
N ASP A 10 0.30 11.97 0.60
CA ASP A 10 0.08 12.96 1.65
C ASP A 10 1.38 13.70 1.90
N LYS A 11 1.45 14.94 1.42
CA LYS A 11 2.65 15.77 1.56
C LYS A 11 2.99 16.10 3.00
N VAL A 12 1.97 16.30 3.83
CA VAL A 12 2.17 16.68 5.23
C VAL A 12 2.73 15.51 6.03
N GLY A 13 2.14 14.35 5.86
CA GLY A 13 2.59 13.14 6.55
C GLY A 13 3.76 12.44 5.87
N ASP A 14 4.04 12.79 4.62
CA ASP A 14 5.06 12.14 3.78
C ASP A 14 4.77 10.64 3.65
N ILE A 15 3.53 10.33 3.31
CA ILE A 15 3.06 8.95 3.18
C ILE A 15 2.52 8.72 1.78
N LEU A 16 3.01 7.69 1.10
CA LEU A 16 2.41 7.23 -0.15
C LEU A 16 1.42 6.13 0.18
N TYR A 17 0.18 6.32 -0.24
CA TYR A 17 -0.89 5.34 -0.09
C TYR A 17 -1.14 4.66 -1.42
N ILE A 18 -1.23 3.34 -1.37
CA ILE A 18 -1.63 2.54 -2.53
C ILE A 18 -2.88 1.77 -2.12
N ASP A 19 -4.01 2.07 -2.78
CA ASP A 19 -5.31 1.56 -2.36
C ASP A 19 -5.94 0.69 -3.43
N VAL A 20 -6.41 -0.49 -3.04
CA VAL A 20 -7.30 -1.33 -3.85
C VAL A 20 -8.75 -0.98 -3.55
N CYS A 21 -9.02 -0.62 -2.29
CA CYS A 21 -10.35 -0.21 -1.85
C CYS A 21 -10.20 0.83 -0.74
N PRO A 22 -11.29 1.52 -0.35
CA PRO A 22 -11.23 2.44 0.78
C PRO A 22 -10.89 1.72 2.08
N VAL A 23 -10.17 2.42 2.95
CA VAL A 23 -9.81 1.91 4.28
C VAL A 23 -11.08 1.78 5.12
N TYR A 24 -11.16 0.71 5.92
CA TYR A 24 -12.29 0.51 6.82
C TYR A 24 -11.81 -0.06 8.16
N ALA A 25 -12.62 0.12 9.19
CA ALA A 25 -12.19 -0.12 10.58
C ALA A 25 -11.84 -1.58 10.88
N ALA A 26 -12.48 -2.54 10.22
CA ALA A 26 -12.27 -3.95 10.51
C ALA A 26 -10.99 -4.52 9.91
N GLN A 27 -10.29 -3.76 9.06
CA GLN A 27 -9.04 -4.23 8.48
C GLN A 27 -7.99 -4.50 9.54
N GLU A 28 -7.16 -5.50 9.28
CA GLU A 28 -5.98 -5.75 10.09
C GLU A 28 -4.79 -5.01 9.49
N SER A 29 -3.93 -4.49 10.35
CA SER A 29 -2.73 -3.77 9.92
C SER A 29 -1.50 -4.58 10.28
N GLU A 30 -0.53 -4.63 9.38
CA GLU A 30 0.70 -5.37 9.59
C GLU A 30 1.87 -4.60 8.98
N GLU A 31 2.95 -4.50 9.71
CA GLU A 31 4.18 -3.93 9.19
C GLU A 31 4.90 -5.01 8.40
N ILE A 32 5.01 -4.81 7.09
CA ILE A 32 5.57 -5.83 6.18
C ILE A 32 6.99 -5.50 5.72
N GLY A 33 7.49 -4.33 6.09
CA GLY A 33 8.83 -3.88 5.73
C GLY A 33 9.18 -2.69 6.57
N ASP A 34 10.34 -2.11 6.31
CA ASP A 34 10.82 -0.95 7.06
C ASP A 34 9.92 0.26 6.79
N GLU A 35 9.07 0.57 7.76
CA GLU A 35 8.11 1.66 7.69
C GLU A 35 7.13 1.51 6.52
N ILE A 36 6.76 0.27 6.23
CA ILE A 36 5.75 -0.07 5.23
C ILE A 36 4.66 -0.87 5.92
N ILE A 37 3.44 -0.36 5.86
CA ILE A 37 2.30 -0.97 6.54
C ILE A 37 1.29 -1.45 5.51
N ALA A 38 0.86 -2.70 5.65
CA ALA A 38 -0.21 -3.27 4.84
C ALA A 38 -1.50 -3.33 5.65
N ARG A 39 -2.62 -3.06 5.00
CA ARG A 39 -3.94 -3.29 5.57
C ARG A 39 -4.56 -4.46 4.86
N LEU A 40 -5.04 -5.41 5.63
CA LEU A 40 -5.45 -6.70 5.14
C LEU A 40 -6.93 -6.93 5.40
N ASN A 41 -7.56 -7.62 4.45
CA ASN A 41 -8.91 -8.12 4.66
C ASN A 41 -8.88 -9.13 5.80
N PRO A 42 -9.70 -8.97 6.85
CA PRO A 42 -9.61 -9.84 8.02
C PRO A 42 -10.05 -11.27 7.75
N GLU A 43 -10.80 -11.51 6.67
CA GLU A 43 -11.27 -12.85 6.34
C GLU A 43 -10.34 -13.56 5.35
N SER A 44 -9.96 -12.88 4.28
CA SER A 44 -9.15 -13.48 3.22
C SER A 44 -7.65 -13.37 3.44
N GLY A 45 -7.21 -12.37 4.22
CA GLY A 45 -5.79 -12.08 4.39
C GLY A 45 -5.17 -11.34 3.21
N GLU A 46 -5.99 -10.96 2.22
CA GLU A 46 -5.47 -10.23 1.07
C GLU A 46 -5.13 -8.79 1.44
N ILE A 47 -4.06 -8.29 0.84
CA ILE A 47 -3.65 -6.89 1.03
C ILE A 47 -4.60 -6.00 0.24
N GLU A 48 -5.17 -5.02 0.92
CA GLU A 48 -6.11 -4.09 0.32
C GLU A 48 -5.57 -2.66 0.23
N ASN A 49 -4.66 -2.31 1.14
CA ASN A 49 -4.05 -0.99 1.15
C ASN A 49 -2.61 -1.10 1.62
N LEU A 50 -1.78 -0.18 1.12
CA LEU A 50 -0.39 -0.06 1.55
C LEU A 50 -0.11 1.37 1.96
N GLU A 51 0.71 1.55 3.00
CA GLU A 51 1.18 2.86 3.44
C GLU A 51 2.69 2.81 3.49
N ILE A 52 3.33 3.65 2.68
CA ILE A 52 4.78 3.74 2.65
C ILE A 52 5.15 5.03 3.35
N LEU A 53 5.66 4.92 4.57
CA LEU A 53 5.97 6.06 5.42
C LEU A 53 7.31 6.68 5.01
N PHE A 54 7.45 7.97 5.24
CA PHE A 54 8.67 8.74 4.92
C PHE A 54 9.07 8.55 3.46
N PHE A 55 8.08 8.61 2.57
CA PHE A 55 8.28 8.26 1.17
C PHE A 55 9.35 9.11 0.49
N SER A 56 9.33 10.43 0.71
CA SER A 56 10.28 11.32 0.05
C SER A 56 11.72 11.07 0.48
N LYS A 57 11.92 10.49 1.67
CA LYS A 57 13.25 10.22 2.21
C LYS A 57 13.87 8.95 1.67
N ARG A 58 13.12 8.21 0.84
CA ARG A 58 13.62 6.98 0.23
C ARG A 58 14.32 7.20 -1.11
N TRP A 59 14.30 8.44 -1.61
CA TRP A 59 14.93 8.75 -2.88
C TRP A 59 16.43 8.48 -2.82
N GLY A 60 16.94 7.89 -3.88
CA GLY A 60 18.35 7.59 -4.02
C GLY A 60 18.73 6.25 -3.42
N GLU A 61 18.90 6.20 -2.11
CA GLU A 61 19.46 5.02 -1.45
C GLU A 61 18.49 3.84 -1.37
N GLN A 62 17.19 4.11 -1.25
CA GLN A 62 16.19 3.08 -1.03
C GLN A 62 15.36 2.78 -2.27
N PHE A 63 15.79 3.25 -3.42
CA PHE A 63 15.15 2.92 -4.68
C PHE A 63 16.08 2.07 -5.54
N PRO A 64 15.56 1.09 -6.28
CA PRO A 64 14.14 0.76 -6.39
C PRO A 64 13.57 0.25 -5.06
N LEU A 65 12.31 0.55 -4.82
CA LEU A 65 11.62 0.07 -3.63
C LEU A 65 10.99 -1.28 -3.93
N GLU A 66 11.38 -2.28 -3.15
CA GLU A 66 10.84 -3.63 -3.30
C GLU A 66 9.94 -3.95 -2.12
N LEU A 67 8.78 -4.52 -2.40
CA LEU A 67 7.81 -4.90 -1.39
C LEU A 67 7.74 -6.43 -1.32
N PRO A 68 7.65 -7.01 -0.12
CA PRO A 68 7.56 -8.46 0.02
C PRO A 68 6.14 -8.95 -0.25
N ILE A 69 5.60 -8.61 -1.41
CA ILE A 69 4.24 -8.98 -1.80
C ILE A 69 4.24 -9.55 -3.20
N ASP A 70 3.25 -10.36 -3.46
CA ASP A 70 3.02 -10.94 -4.77
C ASP A 70 1.89 -10.20 -5.45
N ALA A 71 2.06 -9.86 -6.72
CA ALA A 71 1.08 -9.05 -7.43
C ALA A 71 0.90 -9.51 -8.87
N ALA A 72 -0.34 -9.52 -9.31
CA ALA A 72 -0.67 -9.71 -10.70
C ALA A 72 -1.45 -8.49 -11.18
N LEU A 73 -0.91 -7.80 -12.18
CA LEU A 73 -1.50 -6.55 -12.67
C LEU A 73 -2.24 -6.82 -13.98
N ARG A 74 -3.47 -6.33 -14.06
CA ARG A 74 -4.32 -6.51 -15.24
C ARG A 74 -5.04 -5.22 -15.54
N LEU A 75 -5.27 -4.99 -16.83
CA LEU A 75 -6.12 -3.86 -17.21
C LEU A 75 -7.56 -4.17 -16.84
N VAL A 76 -8.25 -3.16 -16.31
CA VAL A 76 -9.69 -3.24 -16.05
C VAL A 76 -10.42 -2.64 -17.23
N GLY A 77 -11.53 -3.20 -17.52
CA GLY A 77 -12.21 -2.70 -18.66
C GLY A 77 -13.43 -3.28 -19.05
#